data_6b5e86efc3bee4c6a7c0df7e50419a7c
#
_entry.id   6b5e86efc3bee4c6a7c0df7e50419a7c
#
_cell.length_a   1.000
_cell.length_b   1.000
_cell.length_c   1.000
_cell.angle_alpha   90.00
_cell.angle_beta   90.00
_cell.angle_gamma   90.00
#
_symmetry.space_group_name_H-M   'P 1'
#
loop_
_entity.id
_entity.type
_entity.pdbx_description
1 polymer ?
#
loop_
_entity_poly.entity_id
_entity_poly.type
_entity_poly.pdbx_seq_one_letter_code
_entity_poly.pdbx_strand_id
1 'polypeptide(L)'
;MCIRDRDNKGEKQMLLKVVTFNIAHGKGMDGEVNLERQAKLINAYKPDIVFLQEIDMYTKRAENKNQIREFSKKVYLPYCSMESNITFENGYYGDGIISRFPISFSTNYLMPLTDPKHEQRGILCNKIILGTAKINLFSVHLSTYEEERILSTKELMKIIDKIDDDEIIIIGGDFNVGVTRIGKNKYTYEKRSEYEEYNMIEKSLIKLDNTDDTWFSDLGQGCIDTMFYSKNITLKKFETINSNMTSDHYAIYAEFNI
;
A
#
# COMPACT_ATOMS: atom_id res chain seq x y z
N MET A 1 -54.01 -10.61 18.71
CA MET A 1 -52.65 -11.19 18.80
C MET A 1 -51.81 -10.49 17.73
N CYS A 2 -51.19 -9.36 18.11
CA CYS A 2 -50.42 -8.56 17.17
C CYS A 2 -49.01 -9.20 16.99
N ILE A 3 -48.72 -9.56 15.76
CA ILE A 3 -47.39 -9.92 15.34
C ILE A 3 -46.60 -8.62 15.26
N ARG A 4 -45.68 -8.41 16.20
CA ARG A 4 -44.70 -7.31 16.10
C ARG A 4 -43.72 -7.65 15.00
N ASP A 5 -43.72 -6.82 13.96
CA ASP A 5 -42.66 -6.77 12.97
C ASP A 5 -41.35 -6.57 13.72
N ARG A 6 -40.43 -7.51 13.56
CA ARG A 6 -39.02 -7.34 13.99
C ARG A 6 -38.39 -6.40 12.99
N ASP A 7 -38.21 -5.17 13.41
CA ASP A 7 -37.41 -4.21 12.70
C ASP A 7 -36.02 -4.84 12.41
N ASN A 8 -35.71 -4.99 11.13
CA ASN A 8 -34.39 -5.21 10.64
C ASN A 8 -33.54 -4.01 11.09
N LYS A 9 -32.83 -4.13 12.22
CA LYS A 9 -31.78 -3.17 12.61
C LYS A 9 -30.72 -3.28 11.53
N GLY A 10 -30.79 -2.39 10.54
CA GLY A 10 -29.79 -2.26 9.52
C GLY A 10 -28.42 -2.13 10.19
N GLU A 11 -27.53 -3.06 9.91
CA GLU A 11 -26.14 -2.94 10.29
C GLU A 11 -25.65 -1.61 9.73
N LYS A 12 -25.14 -0.75 10.61
CA LYS A 12 -24.66 0.58 10.22
C LYS A 12 -23.39 0.37 9.40
N GLN A 13 -23.54 0.39 8.08
CA GLN A 13 -22.40 0.32 7.18
C GLN A 13 -21.39 1.39 7.56
N MET A 14 -20.13 0.98 7.75
CA MET A 14 -19.04 1.89 8.09
C MET A 14 -18.25 2.20 6.82
N LEU A 15 -18.02 3.49 6.59
CA LEU A 15 -17.18 3.96 5.50
C LEU A 15 -15.72 3.97 5.97
N LEU A 16 -14.88 3.17 5.31
CA LEU A 16 -13.44 3.10 5.54
C LEU A 16 -12.71 3.83 4.41
N LYS A 17 -11.87 4.81 4.77
CA LYS A 17 -11.08 5.61 3.85
C LYS A 17 -9.62 5.15 3.85
N VAL A 18 -9.13 4.78 2.70
CA VAL A 18 -7.81 4.16 2.55
C VAL A 18 -6.99 4.94 1.54
N VAL A 19 -5.70 5.13 1.84
CA VAL A 19 -4.72 5.71 0.91
C VAL A 19 -3.56 4.74 0.75
N THR A 20 -2.99 4.61 -0.45
CA THR A 20 -1.66 4.07 -0.69
C THR A 20 -0.77 5.11 -1.34
N PHE A 21 0.48 5.22 -0.90
CA PHE A 21 1.41 6.22 -1.39
C PHE A 21 2.87 5.78 -1.24
N ASN A 22 3.58 5.59 -2.34
CA ASN A 22 5.03 5.52 -2.32
C ASN A 22 5.60 6.93 -2.12
N ILE A 23 6.23 7.15 -0.97
CA ILE A 23 6.70 8.49 -0.57
C ILE A 23 8.15 8.79 -0.94
N ALA A 24 8.84 7.87 -1.62
CA ALA A 24 10.26 8.03 -1.98
C ALA A 24 11.11 8.54 -0.79
N HIS A 25 10.99 7.92 0.39
CA HIS A 25 11.61 8.32 1.66
C HIS A 25 11.43 9.83 2.03
N GLY A 26 10.33 10.42 1.57
CA GLY A 26 10.02 11.84 1.80
C GLY A 26 10.58 12.79 0.75
N LYS A 27 11.30 12.28 -0.25
CA LYS A 27 11.95 13.07 -1.28
C LYS A 27 10.98 13.42 -2.41
N GLY A 28 10.88 14.72 -2.71
CA GLY A 28 10.16 15.21 -3.88
C GLY A 28 11.00 15.17 -5.17
N MET A 29 10.35 15.38 -6.31
CA MET A 29 11.02 15.50 -7.62
C MET A 29 11.92 16.72 -7.71
N ASP A 30 11.76 17.70 -6.81
CA ASP A 30 12.67 18.85 -6.61
C ASP A 30 13.93 18.48 -5.82
N GLY A 31 14.03 17.24 -5.34
CA GLY A 31 15.14 16.73 -4.53
C GLY A 31 15.04 17.06 -3.04
N GLU A 32 14.04 17.83 -2.60
CA GLU A 32 13.84 18.18 -1.19
C GLU A 32 13.18 17.01 -0.42
N VAL A 33 13.75 16.64 0.72
CA VAL A 33 13.15 15.65 1.64
C VAL A 33 12.25 16.38 2.63
N ASN A 34 10.92 16.20 2.50
CA ASN A 34 9.95 16.92 3.32
C ASN A 34 8.64 16.14 3.49
N LEU A 35 8.54 15.40 4.57
CA LEU A 35 7.35 14.61 4.92
C LEU A 35 6.09 15.46 5.16
N GLU A 36 6.25 16.75 5.53
CA GLU A 36 5.12 17.65 5.80
C GLU A 36 4.27 17.89 4.56
N ARG A 37 4.92 18.06 3.40
CA ARG A 37 4.22 18.29 2.12
C ARG A 37 3.35 17.09 1.76
N GLN A 38 3.91 15.88 1.89
CA GLN A 38 3.22 14.62 1.60
C GLN A 38 2.09 14.36 2.60
N ALA A 39 2.33 14.58 3.89
CA ALA A 39 1.31 14.42 4.92
C ALA A 39 0.14 15.41 4.74
N LYS A 40 0.43 16.66 4.37
CA LYS A 40 -0.60 17.67 4.08
C LYS A 40 -1.49 17.27 2.90
N LEU A 41 -0.89 16.68 1.85
CA LEU A 41 -1.62 16.15 0.71
C LEU A 41 -2.62 15.06 1.15
N ILE A 42 -2.14 14.09 1.93
CA ILE A 42 -2.96 12.96 2.42
C ILE A 42 -4.05 13.43 3.38
N ASN A 43 -3.76 14.39 4.26
CA ASN A 43 -4.72 14.91 5.25
C ASN A 43 -5.97 15.53 4.63
N ALA A 44 -5.89 16.05 3.40
CA ALA A 44 -7.05 16.60 2.69
C ALA A 44 -8.16 15.54 2.49
N TYR A 45 -7.78 14.27 2.41
CA TYR A 45 -8.68 13.14 2.21
C TYR A 45 -9.17 12.50 3.53
N LYS A 46 -8.59 12.89 4.67
CA LYS A 46 -8.94 12.38 6.01
C LYS A 46 -8.99 10.85 6.05
N PRO A 47 -7.93 10.14 5.68
CA PRO A 47 -7.92 8.69 5.64
C PRO A 47 -8.06 8.06 7.02
N ASP A 48 -8.51 6.81 7.04
CA ASP A 48 -8.50 5.95 8.23
C ASP A 48 -7.29 5.02 8.22
N ILE A 49 -6.85 4.63 7.03
CA ILE A 49 -5.68 3.76 6.78
C ILE A 49 -4.78 4.40 5.72
N VAL A 50 -3.47 4.35 5.93
CA VAL A 50 -2.47 4.77 4.94
C VAL A 50 -1.43 3.67 4.78
N PHE A 51 -1.29 3.14 3.58
CA PHE A 51 -0.18 2.28 3.16
C PHE A 51 0.93 3.18 2.62
N LEU A 52 2.15 2.97 3.09
CA LEU A 52 3.30 3.76 2.68
C LEU A 52 4.42 2.83 2.23
N GLN A 53 4.98 3.13 1.06
CA GLN A 53 6.15 2.44 0.54
C GLN A 53 7.36 3.39 0.62
N GLU A 54 8.55 2.80 0.62
CA GLU A 54 9.83 3.51 0.69
C GLU A 54 10.00 4.37 1.95
N ILE A 55 9.80 3.78 3.12
CA ILE A 55 9.96 4.43 4.42
C ILE A 55 11.36 4.17 4.97
N ASP A 56 11.99 5.21 5.44
CA ASP A 56 13.23 5.15 6.20
C ASP A 56 13.01 5.19 7.71
N MET A 57 13.79 4.41 8.44
CA MET A 57 13.85 4.47 9.89
C MET A 57 15.31 4.52 10.35
N TYR A 58 15.70 5.66 10.92
CA TYR A 58 17.05 5.93 11.43
C TYR A 58 18.16 5.89 10.39
N THR A 59 17.86 6.03 9.11
CA THR A 59 18.88 6.16 8.05
C THR A 59 19.51 7.55 8.10
N LYS A 60 20.72 7.65 7.57
CA LYS A 60 21.42 8.94 7.51
C LYS A 60 20.68 9.95 6.63
N ARG A 61 20.14 9.53 5.48
CA ARG A 61 19.37 10.40 4.56
C ARG A 61 18.05 10.90 5.17
N ALA A 62 17.49 10.16 6.14
CA ALA A 62 16.34 10.57 6.93
C ALA A 62 16.74 11.30 8.23
N GLU A 63 17.97 11.84 8.32
CA GLU A 63 18.49 12.54 9.51
C GLU A 63 18.37 11.73 10.80
N ASN A 64 18.50 10.40 10.73
CA ASN A 64 18.31 9.44 11.82
C ASN A 64 16.91 9.51 12.48
N LYS A 65 15.90 9.98 11.73
CA LYS A 65 14.51 10.06 12.20
C LYS A 65 13.76 8.76 11.92
N ASN A 66 12.69 8.55 12.66
CA ASN A 66 11.73 7.49 12.40
C ASN A 66 10.59 8.04 11.56
N GLN A 67 10.68 7.88 10.22
CA GLN A 67 9.74 8.51 9.29
C GLN A 67 8.30 8.03 9.46
N ILE A 68 8.06 6.74 9.78
CA ILE A 68 6.69 6.24 9.96
C ILE A 68 6.00 6.92 11.15
N ARG A 69 6.72 7.12 12.26
CA ARG A 69 6.19 7.82 13.45
C ARG A 69 5.99 9.30 13.19
N GLU A 70 6.90 9.94 12.45
CA GLU A 70 6.73 11.34 12.09
C GLU A 70 5.54 11.55 11.15
N PHE A 71 5.42 10.69 10.14
CA PHE A 71 4.28 10.75 9.21
C PHE A 71 2.96 10.49 9.94
N SER A 72 2.89 9.48 10.81
CA SER A 72 1.73 9.15 11.64
C SER A 72 1.25 10.37 12.46
N LYS A 73 2.17 11.09 13.11
CA LYS A 73 1.84 12.34 13.84
C LYS A 73 1.28 13.41 12.91
N LYS A 74 1.89 13.58 11.72
CA LYS A 74 1.49 14.60 10.75
C LYS A 74 0.14 14.31 10.09
N VAL A 75 -0.23 13.05 9.90
CA VAL A 75 -1.55 12.65 9.39
C VAL A 75 -2.59 12.46 10.51
N TYR A 76 -2.21 12.69 11.77
CA TYR A 76 -3.08 12.57 12.95
C TYR A 76 -3.73 11.18 13.12
N LEU A 77 -3.00 10.12 12.76
CA LEU A 77 -3.42 8.73 12.94
C LEU A 77 -2.50 8.06 13.97
N PRO A 78 -3.04 7.54 15.10
CA PRO A 78 -2.23 7.22 16.28
C PRO A 78 -1.47 5.89 16.21
N TYR A 79 -1.88 4.97 15.35
CA TYR A 79 -1.29 3.64 15.25
C TYR A 79 -0.47 3.51 13.97
N CYS A 80 0.72 2.97 14.09
CA CYS A 80 1.55 2.70 12.92
C CYS A 80 2.44 1.48 13.16
N SER A 81 2.73 0.76 12.10
CA SER A 81 3.76 -0.27 12.03
C SER A 81 4.65 0.00 10.81
N MET A 82 5.89 -0.38 10.90
CA MET A 82 6.85 -0.39 9.81
C MET A 82 7.74 -1.59 10.02
N GLU A 83 7.95 -2.34 8.96
CA GLU A 83 8.89 -3.45 8.97
C GLU A 83 9.98 -3.23 7.93
N SER A 84 11.17 -3.64 8.29
CA SER A 84 12.35 -3.46 7.46
C SER A 84 12.51 -4.61 6.47
N ASN A 85 12.71 -4.26 5.21
CA ASN A 85 13.12 -5.21 4.18
C ASN A 85 14.65 -5.29 4.07
N ILE A 86 15.34 -4.16 4.27
CA ILE A 86 16.80 -4.07 4.23
C ILE A 86 17.36 -3.15 5.33
N THR A 87 18.61 -3.41 5.71
CA THR A 87 19.44 -2.44 6.46
C THR A 87 20.05 -1.46 5.47
N PHE A 88 19.90 -0.16 5.71
CA PHE A 88 20.38 0.88 4.83
C PHE A 88 20.96 2.06 5.65
N GLU A 89 22.17 2.54 5.32
CA GLU A 89 22.86 3.67 5.99
C GLU A 89 22.85 3.62 7.53
N ASN A 90 23.06 2.46 8.14
CA ASN A 90 22.96 2.16 9.57
C ASN A 90 21.56 2.26 10.18
N GLY A 91 20.54 2.40 9.36
CA GLY A 91 19.12 2.33 9.71
C GLY A 91 18.41 1.24 8.93
N TYR A 92 17.13 1.43 8.70
CA TYR A 92 16.23 0.46 8.08
C TYR A 92 15.40 1.12 6.99
N TYR A 93 15.06 0.34 5.98
CA TYR A 93 14.21 0.76 4.86
C TYR A 93 13.20 -0.34 4.55
N GLY A 94 11.96 0.05 4.30
CA GLY A 94 10.87 -0.87 4.04
C GLY A 94 9.52 -0.18 3.85
N ASP A 95 8.47 -0.87 4.27
CA ASP A 95 7.09 -0.44 4.08
C ASP A 95 6.39 -0.20 5.41
N GLY A 96 5.37 0.65 5.41
CA GLY A 96 4.63 1.03 6.60
C GLY A 96 3.12 1.03 6.40
N ILE A 97 2.40 0.87 7.50
CA ILE A 97 0.95 1.05 7.58
C ILE A 97 0.66 1.98 8.76
N ILE A 98 -0.14 3.00 8.50
CA ILE A 98 -0.65 3.92 9.52
C ILE A 98 -2.17 3.73 9.61
N SER A 99 -2.69 3.70 10.83
CA SER A 99 -4.10 3.41 11.09
C SER A 99 -4.70 4.34 12.13
N ARG A 100 -5.99 4.68 11.94
CA ARG A 100 -6.83 5.28 12.97
C ARG A 100 -7.14 4.28 14.09
N PHE A 101 -7.12 2.99 13.77
CA PHE A 101 -7.56 1.90 14.64
C PHE A 101 -6.38 1.12 15.19
N PRO A 102 -6.50 0.55 16.40
CA PRO A 102 -5.45 -0.29 16.96
C PRO A 102 -5.06 -1.45 16.03
N ILE A 103 -3.75 -1.62 15.82
CA ILE A 103 -3.21 -2.76 15.07
C ILE A 103 -3.08 -3.92 16.05
N SER A 104 -3.88 -4.97 15.84
CA SER A 104 -3.90 -6.16 16.72
C SER A 104 -2.84 -7.20 16.36
N PHE A 105 -2.34 -7.16 15.13
CA PHE A 105 -1.30 -8.05 14.64
C PHE A 105 -0.48 -7.32 13.56
N SER A 106 0.84 -7.57 13.53
CA SER A 106 1.76 -7.07 12.50
C SER A 106 2.82 -8.12 12.21
N THR A 107 3.08 -8.36 10.94
CA THR A 107 4.16 -9.23 10.47
C THR A 107 4.64 -8.81 9.09
N ASN A 108 5.92 -9.03 8.80
CA ASN A 108 6.48 -8.82 7.47
C ASN A 108 6.88 -10.16 6.85
N TYR A 109 6.48 -10.38 5.62
CA TYR A 109 6.87 -11.54 4.82
C TYR A 109 7.95 -11.10 3.82
N LEU A 110 9.19 -11.51 4.03
CA LEU A 110 10.25 -11.26 3.05
C LEU A 110 9.98 -12.08 1.80
N MET A 111 10.07 -11.41 0.65
CA MET A 111 9.75 -12.01 -0.64
C MET A 111 10.96 -12.73 -1.26
N PRO A 112 10.72 -13.72 -2.13
CA PRO A 112 11.80 -14.42 -2.83
C PRO A 112 12.65 -13.48 -3.66
N LEU A 113 13.97 -13.72 -3.65
CA LEU A 113 14.95 -13.09 -4.53
C LEU A 113 15.45 -14.11 -5.57
N THR A 114 15.66 -13.67 -6.80
CA THR A 114 16.33 -14.46 -7.85
C THR A 114 17.83 -14.20 -7.90
N ASP A 115 18.27 -13.03 -7.45
CA ASP A 115 19.69 -12.68 -7.27
C ASP A 115 19.86 -11.98 -5.89
N PRO A 116 20.80 -12.43 -5.04
CA PRO A 116 21.06 -11.79 -3.74
C PRO A 116 21.58 -10.35 -3.84
N LYS A 117 21.91 -9.87 -5.03
CA LYS A 117 22.27 -8.45 -5.27
C LYS A 117 21.06 -7.56 -5.50
N HIS A 118 19.89 -8.15 -5.74
CA HIS A 118 18.65 -7.40 -5.86
C HIS A 118 18.21 -6.88 -4.50
N GLU A 119 17.40 -5.85 -4.50
CA GLU A 119 16.85 -5.27 -3.29
C GLU A 119 15.79 -6.20 -2.69
N GLN A 120 15.98 -6.58 -1.44
CA GLN A 120 15.00 -7.40 -0.73
C GLN A 120 13.69 -6.65 -0.58
N ARG A 121 12.61 -7.25 -1.06
CA ARG A 121 11.24 -6.77 -0.89
C ARG A 121 10.54 -7.55 0.22
N GLY A 122 9.52 -6.94 0.79
CA GLY A 122 8.64 -7.55 1.78
C GLY A 122 7.19 -7.16 1.55
N ILE A 123 6.30 -7.88 2.22
CA ILE A 123 4.88 -7.55 2.28
C ILE A 123 4.51 -7.41 3.75
N LEU A 124 4.23 -6.19 4.16
CA LEU A 124 3.80 -5.90 5.52
C LEU A 124 2.31 -6.21 5.67
N CYS A 125 1.98 -7.12 6.56
CA CYS A 125 0.61 -7.50 6.90
C CYS A 125 0.24 -7.02 8.30
N ASN A 126 -0.84 -6.25 8.40
CA ASN A 126 -1.44 -5.84 9.67
C ASN A 126 -2.88 -6.31 9.76
N LYS A 127 -3.33 -6.62 10.97
CA LYS A 127 -4.75 -6.89 11.25
C LYS A 127 -5.31 -5.82 12.17
N ILE A 128 -6.49 -5.29 11.82
CA ILE A 128 -7.29 -4.42 12.67
C ILE A 128 -8.67 -5.06 12.89
N ILE A 129 -9.35 -4.68 13.98
CA ILE A 129 -10.68 -5.18 14.32
C ILE A 129 -11.62 -3.98 14.48
N LEU A 130 -12.70 -3.96 13.70
CA LEU A 130 -13.70 -2.91 13.72
C LEU A 130 -15.08 -3.51 14.02
N GLY A 131 -15.53 -3.40 15.28
CA GLY A 131 -16.70 -4.14 15.72
C GLY A 131 -16.49 -5.63 15.62
N THR A 132 -17.23 -6.31 14.75
CA THR A 132 -17.06 -7.75 14.46
C THR A 132 -16.18 -8.00 13.24
N ALA A 133 -15.94 -6.98 12.41
CA ALA A 133 -15.16 -7.14 11.20
C ALA A 133 -13.65 -7.24 11.50
N LYS A 134 -13.01 -8.28 10.98
CA LYS A 134 -11.57 -8.45 10.98
C LYS A 134 -11.03 -8.02 9.61
N ILE A 135 -10.10 -7.09 9.59
CA ILE A 135 -9.56 -6.53 8.35
C ILE A 135 -8.06 -6.76 8.29
N ASN A 136 -7.64 -7.47 7.24
CA ASN A 136 -6.24 -7.72 6.93
C ASN A 136 -5.77 -6.67 5.92
N LEU A 137 -4.75 -5.93 6.29
CA LEU A 137 -4.17 -4.82 5.55
C LEU A 137 -2.79 -5.22 5.05
N PHE A 138 -2.55 -5.13 3.74
CA PHE A 138 -1.26 -5.47 3.15
C PHE A 138 -0.66 -4.25 2.46
N SER A 139 0.51 -3.80 2.92
CA SER A 139 1.35 -2.84 2.20
C SER A 139 2.34 -3.62 1.33
N VAL A 140 2.32 -3.33 0.04
CA VAL A 140 3.08 -4.06 -0.97
C VAL A 140 4.01 -3.11 -1.71
N HIS A 141 5.29 -3.52 -1.86
CA HIS A 141 6.22 -2.90 -2.79
C HIS A 141 6.99 -4.01 -3.51
N LEU A 142 6.53 -4.37 -4.72
CA LEU A 142 7.12 -5.47 -5.47
C LEU A 142 8.43 -5.06 -6.16
N SER A 143 9.16 -6.07 -6.63
CA SER A 143 10.42 -5.88 -7.33
C SER A 143 10.24 -5.24 -8.71
N THR A 144 11.27 -4.54 -9.19
CA THR A 144 11.36 -4.08 -10.58
C THR A 144 11.75 -5.20 -11.55
N TYR A 145 12.01 -6.42 -11.05
CA TYR A 145 12.28 -7.62 -11.85
C TYR A 145 11.02 -8.47 -11.96
N GLU A 146 10.56 -8.72 -13.19
CA GLU A 146 9.29 -9.42 -13.48
C GLU A 146 9.24 -10.82 -12.82
N GLU A 147 10.31 -11.60 -12.92
CA GLU A 147 10.35 -12.92 -12.29
C GLU A 147 10.14 -12.87 -10.76
N GLU A 148 10.77 -11.91 -10.09
CA GLU A 148 10.59 -11.71 -8.64
C GLU A 148 9.19 -11.23 -8.30
N ARG A 149 8.56 -10.37 -9.12
CA ARG A 149 7.16 -9.97 -8.94
C ARG A 149 6.23 -11.16 -9.01
N ILE A 150 6.41 -12.02 -10.02
CA ILE A 150 5.60 -13.24 -10.18
C ILE A 150 5.77 -14.17 -8.97
N LEU A 151 7.01 -14.40 -8.51
CA LEU A 151 7.28 -15.21 -7.31
C LEU A 151 6.65 -14.59 -6.06
N SER A 152 6.82 -13.29 -5.87
CA SER A 152 6.25 -12.55 -4.72
C SER A 152 4.73 -12.60 -4.72
N THR A 153 4.09 -12.46 -5.90
CA THR A 153 2.64 -12.58 -6.03
C THR A 153 2.15 -13.98 -5.69
N LYS A 154 2.88 -15.03 -6.08
CA LYS A 154 2.56 -16.41 -5.68
C LYS A 154 2.64 -16.60 -4.16
N GLU A 155 3.64 -16.00 -3.49
CA GLU A 155 3.73 -16.06 -2.02
C GLU A 155 2.60 -15.25 -1.36
N LEU A 156 2.28 -14.06 -1.89
CA LEU A 156 1.14 -13.28 -1.42
C LEU A 156 -0.16 -14.08 -1.47
N MET A 157 -0.42 -14.77 -2.59
CA MET A 157 -1.63 -15.60 -2.72
C MET A 157 -1.66 -16.75 -1.71
N LYS A 158 -0.52 -17.41 -1.42
CA LYS A 158 -0.45 -18.43 -0.37
C LYS A 158 -0.73 -17.89 1.04
N ILE A 159 -0.44 -16.61 1.28
CA ILE A 159 -0.77 -15.94 2.55
C ILE A 159 -2.27 -15.65 2.60
N ILE A 160 -2.82 -15.11 1.51
CA ILE A 160 -4.24 -14.78 1.38
C ILE A 160 -5.13 -16.03 1.51
N ASP A 161 -4.74 -17.14 0.91
CA ASP A 161 -5.48 -18.41 0.95
C ASP A 161 -5.61 -19.02 2.37
N LYS A 162 -4.89 -18.46 3.36
CA LYS A 162 -4.98 -18.87 4.77
C LYS A 162 -5.88 -17.97 5.60
N ILE A 163 -6.41 -16.90 5.01
CA ILE A 163 -7.31 -15.96 5.67
C ILE A 163 -8.74 -16.50 5.52
N ASP A 164 -9.50 -16.43 6.60
CA ASP A 164 -10.89 -16.89 6.60
C ASP A 164 -11.74 -16.08 5.61
N ASP A 165 -12.67 -16.71 4.90
CA ASP A 165 -13.49 -16.09 3.83
C ASP A 165 -14.37 -14.92 4.33
N ASP A 166 -14.70 -14.88 5.62
CA ASP A 166 -15.47 -13.81 6.26
C ASP A 166 -14.62 -12.60 6.65
N GLU A 167 -13.29 -12.73 6.66
CA GLU A 167 -12.38 -11.61 6.93
C GLU A 167 -12.23 -10.71 5.69
N ILE A 168 -12.06 -9.43 5.95
CA ILE A 168 -11.83 -8.44 4.90
C ILE A 168 -10.33 -8.37 4.57
N ILE A 169 -10.02 -8.23 3.28
CA ILE A 169 -8.67 -8.03 2.79
C ILE A 169 -8.62 -6.72 2.01
N ILE A 170 -7.64 -5.88 2.30
CA ILE A 170 -7.30 -4.69 1.51
C ILE A 170 -5.78 -4.68 1.30
N ILE A 171 -5.36 -4.66 0.05
CA ILE A 171 -3.97 -4.56 -0.37
C ILE A 171 -3.79 -3.20 -1.02
N GLY A 172 -2.75 -2.48 -0.66
CA GLY A 172 -2.37 -1.24 -1.33
C GLY A 172 -0.86 -1.16 -1.51
N GLY A 173 -0.41 -0.61 -2.63
CA GLY A 173 1.03 -0.46 -2.81
C GLY A 173 1.48 -0.19 -4.23
N ASP A 174 2.79 -0.17 -4.36
CA ASP A 174 3.55 -0.11 -5.59
C ASP A 174 3.85 -1.54 -6.07
N PHE A 175 3.17 -1.95 -7.12
CA PHE A 175 3.33 -3.29 -7.69
C PHE A 175 4.45 -3.38 -8.72
N ASN A 176 4.99 -2.25 -9.18
CA ASN A 176 6.02 -2.18 -10.22
C ASN A 176 5.69 -2.99 -11.49
N VAL A 177 4.41 -3.29 -11.71
CA VAL A 177 3.97 -4.11 -12.85
C VAL A 177 4.14 -3.33 -14.14
N GLY A 178 4.81 -3.94 -15.14
CA GLY A 178 5.20 -3.27 -16.38
C GLY A 178 6.54 -2.53 -16.32
N VAL A 179 7.12 -2.34 -15.15
CA VAL A 179 8.46 -1.73 -15.00
C VAL A 179 9.54 -2.75 -15.32
N THR A 180 10.54 -2.31 -16.05
CA THR A 180 11.76 -3.09 -16.35
C THR A 180 13.00 -2.26 -16.06
N ARG A 181 13.90 -2.80 -15.24
CA ARG A 181 15.18 -2.19 -14.94
C ARG A 181 16.15 -2.39 -16.10
N ILE A 182 16.68 -1.31 -16.68
CA ILE A 182 17.60 -1.33 -17.82
C ILE A 182 19.01 -0.87 -17.45
N GLY A 183 19.27 -0.49 -16.20
CA GLY A 183 20.57 -0.02 -15.72
C GLY A 183 20.52 0.39 -14.25
N LYS A 184 21.65 0.96 -13.76
CA LYS A 184 21.68 1.48 -12.40
C LYS A 184 20.74 2.71 -12.32
N ASN A 185 19.65 2.57 -11.55
CA ASN A 185 18.60 3.60 -11.38
C ASN A 185 17.98 4.08 -12.70
N LYS A 186 17.89 3.17 -13.69
CA LYS A 186 17.22 3.43 -14.96
C LYS A 186 16.17 2.37 -15.22
N TYR A 187 14.94 2.80 -15.48
CA TYR A 187 13.78 1.95 -15.64
C TYR A 187 12.99 2.37 -16.87
N THR A 188 12.35 1.41 -17.53
CA THR A 188 11.33 1.63 -18.57
C THR A 188 10.00 1.08 -18.10
N TYR A 189 8.92 1.56 -18.69
CA TYR A 189 7.57 1.05 -18.46
C TYR A 189 6.98 0.57 -19.77
N GLU A 190 6.37 -0.60 -19.75
CA GLU A 190 5.60 -1.16 -20.86
C GLU A 190 4.17 -1.42 -20.40
N LYS A 191 3.22 -0.72 -21.03
CA LYS A 191 1.79 -0.97 -20.79
C LYS A 191 1.38 -2.19 -21.59
N ARG A 192 0.87 -3.20 -20.89
CA ARG A 192 0.30 -4.42 -21.49
C ARG A 192 -1.22 -4.46 -21.23
N SER A 193 -1.94 -5.22 -22.04
CA SER A 193 -3.38 -5.46 -21.82
C SER A 193 -3.64 -6.33 -20.61
N GLU A 194 -2.70 -7.20 -20.27
CA GLU A 194 -2.81 -8.15 -19.16
C GLU A 194 -1.44 -8.32 -18.48
N TYR A 195 -1.46 -8.55 -17.17
CA TYR A 195 -0.30 -8.85 -16.35
C TYR A 195 -0.57 -10.11 -15.52
N GLU A 196 0.39 -11.05 -15.52
CA GLU A 196 0.27 -12.31 -14.78
C GLU A 196 0.06 -12.06 -13.28
N GLU A 197 0.78 -11.08 -12.73
CA GLU A 197 0.70 -10.69 -11.33
C GLU A 197 -0.74 -10.29 -10.96
N TYR A 198 -1.35 -9.40 -11.73
CA TYR A 198 -2.73 -8.95 -11.48
C TYR A 198 -3.74 -10.08 -11.69
N ASN A 199 -3.60 -10.84 -12.77
CA ASN A 199 -4.47 -11.99 -13.05
C ASN A 199 -4.47 -13.03 -11.92
N MET A 200 -3.33 -13.22 -11.23
CA MET A 200 -3.26 -14.12 -10.08
C MET A 200 -4.07 -13.57 -8.89
N ILE A 201 -3.96 -12.29 -8.59
CA ILE A 201 -4.66 -11.66 -7.45
C ILE A 201 -6.17 -11.55 -7.71
N GLU A 202 -6.56 -11.24 -8.94
CA GLU A 202 -7.97 -11.06 -9.35
C GLU A 202 -8.81 -12.35 -9.32
N LYS A 203 -8.18 -13.53 -9.20
CA LYS A 203 -8.92 -14.77 -8.91
C LYS A 203 -9.68 -14.70 -7.59
N SER A 204 -9.12 -14.06 -6.59
CA SER A 204 -9.67 -14.00 -5.22
C SER A 204 -10.19 -12.61 -4.84
N LEU A 205 -9.55 -11.54 -5.32
CA LEU A 205 -9.82 -10.15 -4.94
C LEU A 205 -10.31 -9.34 -6.15
N ILE A 206 -10.80 -8.13 -5.89
CA ILE A 206 -11.18 -7.15 -6.91
C ILE A 206 -10.09 -6.08 -6.96
N LYS A 207 -9.58 -5.79 -8.16
CA LYS A 207 -8.66 -4.68 -8.41
C LYS A 207 -9.42 -3.36 -8.58
N LEU A 208 -8.84 -2.24 -8.12
CA LEU A 208 -9.32 -0.92 -8.54
C LEU A 208 -9.12 -0.75 -10.05
N ASP A 209 -10.12 -0.18 -10.71
CA ASP A 209 -10.06 0.14 -12.15
C ASP A 209 -9.38 1.49 -12.40
N ASN A 210 -8.23 1.72 -11.71
CA ASN A 210 -7.41 2.90 -11.93
C ASN A 210 -6.53 2.69 -13.18
N THR A 211 -6.51 3.70 -14.04
CA THR A 211 -5.78 3.69 -15.32
C THR A 211 -4.81 4.87 -15.46
N ASP A 212 -4.87 5.82 -14.52
CA ASP A 212 -3.99 6.98 -14.52
C ASP A 212 -2.55 6.55 -14.21
N ASP A 213 -1.59 7.23 -14.82
CA ASP A 213 -0.20 7.05 -14.45
C ASP A 213 0.02 7.49 -13.02
N THR A 214 0.70 6.65 -12.24
CA THR A 214 0.98 6.88 -10.82
C THR A 214 2.45 7.05 -10.52
N TRP A 215 3.33 6.73 -11.46
CA TRP A 215 4.78 6.86 -11.36
C TRP A 215 5.36 7.65 -12.52
N PHE A 216 6.36 8.49 -12.21
CA PHE A 216 6.98 9.41 -13.15
C PHE A 216 8.50 9.40 -13.01
N SER A 217 9.21 9.30 -14.11
CA SER A 217 10.67 9.38 -14.18
C SER A 217 11.11 10.07 -15.47
N ASP A 218 12.40 10.37 -15.58
CA ASP A 218 12.98 10.94 -16.82
C ASP A 218 12.84 10.01 -18.04
N LEU A 219 12.58 8.73 -17.82
CA LEU A 219 12.55 7.70 -18.88
C LEU A 219 11.18 7.09 -19.12
N GLY A 220 10.17 7.51 -18.39
CA GLY A 220 8.82 6.98 -18.56
C GLY A 220 7.88 7.31 -17.41
N GLN A 221 6.63 6.94 -17.63
CA GLN A 221 5.55 7.04 -16.65
C GLN A 221 4.69 5.80 -16.75
N GLY A 222 3.99 5.42 -15.67
CA GLY A 222 3.16 4.24 -15.67
C GLY A 222 2.19 4.14 -14.51
N CYS A 223 1.14 3.38 -14.69
CA CYS A 223 0.17 3.01 -13.65
C CYS A 223 0.67 1.76 -12.93
N ILE A 224 1.48 1.95 -11.89
CA ILE A 224 2.12 0.86 -11.15
C ILE A 224 1.66 0.73 -9.69
N ASP A 225 1.00 1.75 -9.18
CA ASP A 225 0.35 1.73 -7.87
C ASP A 225 -1.13 1.39 -8.02
N THR A 226 -1.65 0.54 -7.15
CA THR A 226 -3.07 0.17 -7.14
C THR A 226 -3.49 -0.39 -5.78
N MET A 227 -4.80 -0.71 -5.64
CA MET A 227 -5.33 -1.46 -4.52
C MET A 227 -6.12 -2.67 -5.02
N PHE A 228 -6.14 -3.72 -4.18
CA PHE A 228 -7.05 -4.85 -4.30
C PHE A 228 -7.86 -4.98 -3.02
N TYR A 229 -9.07 -5.46 -3.13
CA TYR A 229 -9.97 -5.62 -1.99
C TYR A 229 -10.86 -6.87 -2.13
N SER A 230 -11.28 -7.42 -1.01
CA SER A 230 -12.12 -8.61 -0.96
C SER A 230 -13.54 -8.36 -1.40
N LYS A 231 -14.21 -9.40 -1.91
CA LYS A 231 -15.54 -9.35 -2.54
C LYS A 231 -16.68 -9.07 -1.54
N ASN A 232 -16.40 -9.18 -0.24
CA ASN A 232 -17.36 -8.94 0.85
C ASN A 232 -17.46 -7.46 1.29
N ILE A 233 -16.73 -6.55 0.64
CA ILE A 233 -16.86 -5.10 0.82
C ILE A 233 -17.20 -4.41 -0.50
N THR A 234 -17.68 -3.16 -0.43
CA THR A 234 -18.10 -2.42 -1.61
C THR A 234 -17.30 -1.14 -1.79
N LEU A 235 -16.64 -1.00 -2.94
CA LEU A 235 -16.02 0.25 -3.34
C LEU A 235 -17.09 1.32 -3.59
N LYS A 236 -16.94 2.49 -2.99
CA LYS A 236 -17.81 3.66 -3.18
C LYS A 236 -17.18 4.71 -4.09
N LYS A 237 -15.90 4.94 -3.91
CA LYS A 237 -15.15 5.94 -4.66
C LYS A 237 -13.68 5.55 -4.67
N PHE A 238 -12.97 5.89 -5.73
CA PHE A 238 -11.51 5.99 -5.72
C PHE A 238 -11.04 7.20 -6.53
N GLU A 239 -9.81 7.61 -6.31
CA GLU A 239 -9.22 8.79 -6.94
C GLU A 239 -7.70 8.68 -6.94
N THR A 240 -7.06 9.02 -8.05
CA THR A 240 -5.61 9.22 -8.14
C THR A 240 -5.29 10.64 -7.68
N ILE A 241 -4.46 10.76 -6.64
CA ILE A 241 -4.08 12.04 -6.04
C ILE A 241 -2.75 12.50 -6.63
N ASN A 242 -2.78 13.60 -7.37
CA ASN A 242 -1.55 14.22 -7.87
C ASN A 242 -0.66 14.66 -6.69
N SER A 243 0.57 14.14 -6.63
CA SER A 243 1.50 14.42 -5.54
C SER A 243 2.06 15.85 -5.56
N ASN A 244 1.76 16.66 -6.59
CA ASN A 244 2.31 18.01 -6.76
C ASN A 244 3.85 18.04 -6.61
N MET A 245 4.55 17.08 -7.24
CA MET A 245 6.01 16.94 -7.21
C MET A 245 6.58 16.54 -5.84
N THR A 246 5.76 16.24 -4.84
CA THR A 246 6.24 15.86 -3.49
C THR A 246 6.73 14.41 -3.41
N SER A 247 6.46 13.60 -4.42
CA SER A 247 7.01 12.27 -4.69
C SER A 247 7.09 12.09 -6.21
N ASP A 248 7.86 11.15 -6.70
CA ASP A 248 7.81 10.65 -8.07
C ASP A 248 6.63 9.67 -8.30
N HIS A 249 5.83 9.42 -7.27
CA HIS A 249 4.56 8.72 -7.36
C HIS A 249 3.38 9.63 -7.04
N TYR A 250 2.20 9.29 -7.59
CA TYR A 250 0.90 9.78 -7.15
C TYR A 250 0.31 8.80 -6.13
N ALA A 251 -0.45 9.32 -5.18
CA ALA A 251 -1.15 8.48 -4.24
C ALA A 251 -2.49 8.01 -4.81
N ILE A 252 -3.01 6.89 -4.31
CA ILE A 252 -4.37 6.42 -4.62
C ILE A 252 -5.20 6.46 -3.34
N TYR A 253 -6.38 7.03 -3.45
CA TYR A 253 -7.39 7.08 -2.41
C TYR A 253 -8.58 6.19 -2.79
N ALA A 254 -9.14 5.49 -1.82
CA ALA A 254 -10.37 4.72 -1.99
C ALA A 254 -11.26 4.78 -0.74
N GLU A 255 -12.58 4.70 -0.95
CA GLU A 255 -13.61 4.61 0.08
C GLU A 255 -14.35 3.28 -0.06
N PHE A 256 -14.40 2.51 1.02
CA PHE A 256 -15.08 1.22 1.07
C PHE A 256 -16.20 1.24 2.11
N ASN A 257 -17.35 0.66 1.76
CA ASN A 257 -18.34 0.24 2.75
C ASN A 257 -17.98 -1.15 3.26
N ILE A 258 -17.85 -1.27 4.55
CA ILE A 258 -17.55 -2.48 5.29
C ILE A 258 -18.64 -2.78 6.31
#